data_4dfe94937e63af181057de520fcd215e
#
_entry.id   4dfe94937e63af181057de520fcd215e
#
_cell.length_a   1.000
_cell.length_b   1.000
_cell.length_c   1.000
_cell.angle_alpha   90.00
_cell.angle_beta   90.00
_cell.angle_gamma   90.00
#
_symmetry.space_group_name_H-M   'P 1'
#
loop_
_entity.id
_entity.type
_entity.pdbx_description
1 polymer ?
#
loop_
_entity_poly.entity_id
_entity_poly.type
_entity_poly.pdbx_seq_one_letter_code
_entity_poly.pdbx_strand_id
1 'polypeptide(L)'
;FQMDGMDGKLTLPFTDGEKWNAFYYRTRANVDYTHQFDQLDLNIAGNFGLSNFNFQPESVNSKQKFTSGDFHAGIHFIDETAPLHFNAETNLLMYERQHNMFNESEANTGIKETIIRTKGDVTGAIGDQQSITIALEMNNLLYSGYTKNVSTGDEYFKNYTTLLLNPYYELDNDDWKLHIGANVDLSFGFDKSFRISPDITAQYIFSDSYIVYAKATGGKQLNDFRRLENICPYGELPEANTTATLGYVQRPYDTYEQINGSIGFKASPYPGLWFNVFGGYQNLKNDLSYLGFDPSNIHSGSYLTFAQDNTDNLYLGGEISYDYKDILGISAKYTYHNWDSKTEEYLLAVKPVSEMSFNVRIHPISALNINLGYD
;
A
#
# COMPACT_ATOMS: atom_id res chain seq x y z
N PHE A 1 -21.12 -2.50 -10.93
CA PHE A 1 -20.77 -1.07 -11.00
C PHE A 1 -20.83 -0.46 -9.62
N GLN A 2 -19.79 0.23 -9.23
CA GLN A 2 -19.71 0.95 -7.95
C GLN A 2 -19.18 2.36 -8.20
N MET A 3 -19.67 3.33 -7.46
CA MET A 3 -19.18 4.70 -7.46
C MET A 3 -19.06 5.18 -6.03
N ASP A 4 -17.92 5.76 -5.69
CA ASP A 4 -17.67 6.38 -4.39
C ASP A 4 -17.12 7.80 -4.55
N GLY A 5 -17.28 8.60 -3.51
CA GLY A 5 -16.74 9.96 -3.46
C GLY A 5 -16.38 10.34 -2.05
N MET A 6 -15.33 11.13 -1.93
CA MET A 6 -14.87 11.72 -0.68
C MET A 6 -14.61 13.20 -0.88
N ASP A 7 -15.14 14.03 0.02
CA ASP A 7 -14.91 15.47 0.05
C ASP A 7 -14.49 15.87 1.46
N GLY A 8 -13.39 16.59 1.57
CA GLY A 8 -12.84 17.06 2.84
C GLY A 8 -12.32 18.49 2.75
N LYS A 9 -12.55 19.27 3.81
CA LYS A 9 -11.98 20.60 3.99
C LYS A 9 -11.35 20.71 5.35
N LEU A 10 -10.14 21.24 5.40
CA LEU A 10 -9.39 21.46 6.63
C LEU A 10 -8.82 22.86 6.62
N THR A 11 -9.01 23.60 7.71
CA THR A 11 -8.38 24.89 7.91
C THR A 11 -7.23 24.74 8.88
N LEU A 12 -6.01 24.94 8.41
CA LEU A 12 -4.79 24.87 9.19
C LEU A 12 -4.36 26.29 9.57
N PRO A 13 -4.35 26.67 10.87
CA PRO A 13 -3.86 27.95 11.31
C PRO A 13 -2.33 27.95 11.37
N PHE A 14 -1.72 29.07 11.03
CA PHE A 14 -0.29 29.31 11.16
C PHE A 14 0.04 30.23 12.32
N THR A 15 1.31 30.26 12.70
CA THR A 15 1.81 31.06 13.83
C THR A 15 1.72 32.57 13.59
N ASP A 16 1.70 33.00 12.34
CA ASP A 16 1.53 34.42 11.93
C ASP A 16 0.07 34.86 11.81
N GLY A 17 -0.88 33.96 12.07
CA GLY A 17 -2.32 34.20 11.97
C GLY A 17 -2.92 33.97 10.60
N GLU A 18 -2.13 33.61 9.59
CA GLU A 18 -2.62 33.14 8.31
C GLU A 18 -3.28 31.77 8.42
N LYS A 19 -4.10 31.42 7.45
CA LYS A 19 -4.82 30.14 7.42
C LYS A 19 -4.72 29.50 6.05
N TRP A 20 -4.40 28.22 6.02
CA TRP A 20 -4.51 27.42 4.82
C TRP A 20 -5.85 26.70 4.81
N ASN A 21 -6.67 27.00 3.82
CA ASN A 21 -7.91 26.30 3.56
C ASN A 21 -7.64 25.13 2.59
N ALA A 22 -7.13 24.05 3.14
CA ALA A 22 -6.87 22.82 2.36
C ALA A 22 -8.19 22.14 2.00
N PHE A 23 -8.31 21.70 0.76
CA PHE A 23 -9.39 20.81 0.36
C PHE A 23 -8.84 19.59 -0.35
N TYR A 24 -9.58 18.49 -0.27
CA TYR A 24 -9.36 17.26 -0.99
C TYR A 24 -10.69 16.70 -1.46
N TYR A 25 -10.78 16.41 -2.73
CA TYR A 25 -11.94 15.78 -3.35
C TYR A 25 -11.49 14.58 -4.18
N ARG A 26 -12.18 13.45 -4.03
CA ARG A 26 -11.91 12.24 -4.80
C ARG A 26 -13.21 11.58 -5.23
N THR A 27 -13.29 11.19 -6.50
CA THR A 27 -14.35 10.33 -7.03
C THR A 27 -13.72 9.14 -7.70
N ARG A 28 -14.30 7.96 -7.50
CA ARG A 28 -13.93 6.72 -8.15
C ARG A 28 -15.16 6.05 -8.75
N ALA A 29 -14.97 5.40 -9.88
CA ALA A 29 -15.96 4.53 -10.49
C ALA A 29 -15.27 3.25 -10.94
N ASN A 30 -15.90 2.11 -10.69
CA ASN A 30 -15.41 0.81 -11.10
C ASN A 30 -16.49 -0.02 -11.75
N VAL A 31 -16.07 -0.84 -12.69
CA VAL A 31 -16.89 -1.86 -13.35
C VAL A 31 -16.11 -3.16 -13.29
N ASP A 32 -16.78 -4.21 -12.89
CA ASP A 32 -16.24 -5.56 -12.80
C ASP A 32 -17.19 -6.53 -13.50
N TYR A 33 -16.63 -7.44 -14.26
CA TYR A 33 -17.33 -8.51 -14.95
C TYR A 33 -16.55 -9.81 -14.78
N THR A 34 -17.22 -10.84 -14.30
CA THR A 34 -16.67 -12.20 -14.20
C THR A 34 -17.54 -13.14 -15.02
N HIS A 35 -16.88 -13.98 -15.82
CA HIS A 35 -17.52 -15.05 -16.54
C HIS A 35 -16.88 -16.40 -16.14
N GLN A 36 -17.73 -17.30 -15.67
CA GLN A 36 -17.31 -18.62 -15.23
C GLN A 36 -17.47 -19.63 -16.37
N PHE A 37 -16.38 -20.32 -16.69
CA PHE A 37 -16.33 -21.50 -17.55
C PHE A 37 -16.25 -22.75 -16.68
N ASP A 38 -16.25 -23.93 -17.31
CA ASP A 38 -16.24 -25.21 -16.58
C ASP A 38 -14.99 -25.39 -15.70
N GLN A 39 -13.83 -24.88 -16.12
CA GLN A 39 -12.55 -25.09 -15.43
C GLN A 39 -11.83 -23.78 -15.05
N LEU A 40 -12.31 -22.65 -15.53
CA LEU A 40 -11.66 -21.36 -15.28
C LEU A 40 -12.65 -20.20 -15.22
N ASP A 41 -12.32 -19.19 -14.47
CA ASP A 41 -12.98 -17.90 -14.45
C ASP A 41 -12.18 -16.87 -15.25
N LEU A 42 -12.87 -16.07 -16.04
CA LEU A 42 -12.35 -14.86 -16.67
C LEU A 42 -12.87 -13.64 -15.92
N ASN A 43 -11.98 -12.81 -15.42
CA ASN A 43 -12.33 -11.53 -14.81
C ASN A 43 -11.82 -10.38 -15.68
N ILE A 44 -12.68 -9.40 -15.92
CA ILE A 44 -12.34 -8.13 -16.60
C ILE A 44 -12.87 -7.00 -15.74
N ALA A 45 -12.00 -6.08 -15.34
CA ALA A 45 -12.40 -4.93 -14.55
C ALA A 45 -11.78 -3.62 -15.08
N GLY A 46 -12.48 -2.52 -14.83
CA GLY A 46 -12.01 -1.18 -15.12
C GLY A 46 -12.32 -0.23 -13.99
N ASN A 47 -11.35 0.59 -13.63
CA ASN A 47 -11.47 1.63 -12.62
C ASN A 47 -11.08 2.99 -13.17
N PHE A 48 -11.80 4.02 -12.77
CA PHE A 48 -11.46 5.41 -13.05
C PHE A 48 -11.48 6.21 -11.76
N GLY A 49 -10.48 7.06 -11.56
CA GLY A 49 -10.36 7.94 -10.40
C GLY A 49 -10.04 9.37 -10.79
N LEU A 50 -10.60 10.30 -10.05
CA LEU A 50 -10.30 11.72 -10.12
C LEU A 50 -10.15 12.27 -8.70
N SER A 51 -9.04 12.93 -8.42
CA SER A 51 -8.81 13.68 -7.19
C SER A 51 -8.39 15.10 -7.48
N ASN A 52 -8.87 16.04 -6.68
CA ASN A 52 -8.44 17.44 -6.72
C ASN A 52 -8.05 17.88 -5.30
N PHE A 53 -7.03 18.70 -5.21
CA PHE A 53 -6.59 19.31 -3.96
C PHE A 53 -5.92 20.66 -4.23
N ASN A 54 -5.57 21.40 -3.19
CA ASN A 54 -4.86 22.65 -3.31
C ASN A 54 -3.61 22.67 -2.44
N PHE A 55 -2.54 23.22 -3.00
CA PHE A 55 -1.38 23.63 -2.21
C PHE A 55 -1.60 25.02 -1.56
N GLN A 56 -0.76 25.35 -0.63
CA GLN A 56 -0.50 26.71 -0.18
C GLN A 56 0.87 27.14 -0.76
N PRO A 57 1.13 28.43 -1.05
CA PRO A 57 0.30 29.62 -0.89
C PRO A 57 -0.48 30.00 -2.15
N GLU A 58 -1.39 30.97 -2.04
CA GLU A 58 -2.22 31.44 -3.16
C GLU A 58 -1.44 32.11 -4.30
N SER A 59 -0.16 32.47 -4.09
CA SER A 59 0.71 33.10 -5.09
C SER A 59 1.19 32.16 -6.20
N VAL A 60 0.95 30.86 -6.09
CA VAL A 60 1.21 29.84 -7.07
C VAL A 60 -0.07 29.15 -7.47
N ASN A 61 -0.11 28.46 -8.62
CA ASN A 61 -1.26 27.65 -8.97
C ASN A 61 -1.46 26.56 -7.91
N SER A 62 -2.25 26.90 -6.90
CA SER A 62 -2.46 26.03 -5.74
C SER A 62 -3.31 24.79 -6.05
N LYS A 63 -4.01 24.77 -7.22
CA LYS A 63 -4.92 23.68 -7.56
C LYS A 63 -4.19 22.58 -8.31
N GLN A 64 -4.31 21.37 -7.79
CA GLN A 64 -3.76 20.16 -8.36
C GLN A 64 -4.85 19.16 -8.69
N LYS A 65 -4.61 18.34 -9.70
CA LYS A 65 -5.55 17.33 -10.17
C LYS A 65 -4.78 16.02 -10.42
N PHE A 66 -5.32 14.94 -9.87
CA PHE A 66 -4.91 13.58 -10.23
C PHE A 66 -5.99 12.90 -11.04
N THR A 67 -5.60 12.20 -12.07
CA THR A 67 -6.48 11.26 -12.78
C THR A 67 -5.84 9.89 -12.77
N SER A 68 -6.64 8.87 -12.54
CA SER A 68 -6.19 7.48 -12.59
C SER A 68 -7.15 6.64 -13.41
N GLY A 69 -6.60 5.65 -14.11
CA GLY A 69 -7.35 4.64 -14.82
C GLY A 69 -6.69 3.29 -14.62
N ASP A 70 -7.49 2.24 -14.40
CA ASP A 70 -7.05 0.86 -14.32
C ASP A 70 -7.85 0.01 -15.26
N PHE A 71 -7.16 -0.87 -15.94
CA PHE A 71 -7.77 -1.98 -16.63
C PHE A 71 -7.15 -3.27 -16.13
N HIS A 72 -7.99 -4.22 -15.78
CA HIS A 72 -7.62 -5.55 -15.32
C HIS A 72 -8.20 -6.61 -16.23
N ALA A 73 -7.41 -7.62 -16.55
CA ALA A 73 -7.88 -8.86 -17.15
C ALA A 73 -7.14 -10.03 -16.51
N GLY A 74 -7.89 -11.03 -16.06
CA GLY A 74 -7.33 -12.19 -15.37
C GLY A 74 -8.07 -13.48 -15.71
N ILE A 75 -7.35 -14.59 -15.65
CA ILE A 75 -7.87 -15.93 -15.69
C ILE A 75 -7.47 -16.66 -14.42
N HIS A 76 -8.42 -17.34 -13.83
CA HIS A 76 -8.26 -18.10 -12.60
C HIS A 76 -8.76 -19.53 -12.81
N PHE A 77 -7.93 -20.51 -12.49
CA PHE A 77 -8.28 -21.92 -12.59
C PHE A 77 -9.09 -22.36 -11.37
N ILE A 78 -10.27 -22.97 -11.58
CA ILE A 78 -11.24 -23.29 -10.53
C ILE A 78 -11.45 -24.77 -10.26
N ASP A 79 -10.88 -25.68 -11.08
CA ASP A 79 -10.98 -27.12 -10.85
C ASP A 79 -10.03 -27.57 -9.75
N GLU A 80 -10.51 -27.62 -8.52
CA GLU A 80 -9.76 -28.01 -7.33
C GLU A 80 -9.25 -29.47 -7.37
N THR A 81 -9.80 -30.30 -8.27
CA THR A 81 -9.41 -31.70 -8.39
C THR A 81 -8.20 -31.92 -9.30
N ALA A 82 -7.83 -30.93 -10.08
CA ALA A 82 -6.67 -31.01 -10.95
C ALA A 82 -5.36 -30.99 -10.16
N PRO A 83 -4.37 -31.79 -10.53
CA PRO A 83 -3.08 -31.81 -9.84
C PRO A 83 -2.22 -30.58 -10.13
N LEU A 84 -2.60 -29.79 -11.11
CA LEU A 84 -1.90 -28.58 -11.53
C LEU A 84 -2.91 -27.44 -11.72
N HIS A 85 -2.67 -26.33 -11.03
CA HIS A 85 -3.47 -25.11 -11.11
C HIS A 85 -2.59 -23.98 -11.65
N PHE A 86 -3.21 -23.02 -12.34
CA PHE A 86 -2.51 -21.83 -12.79
C PHE A 86 -3.44 -20.61 -12.75
N ASN A 87 -2.86 -19.47 -12.44
CA ASN A 87 -3.52 -18.18 -12.50
C ASN A 87 -2.66 -17.22 -13.33
N ALA A 88 -3.28 -16.33 -14.05
CA ALA A 88 -2.58 -15.26 -14.74
C ALA A 88 -3.45 -14.01 -14.80
N GLU A 89 -2.85 -12.86 -14.53
CA GLU A 89 -3.52 -11.57 -14.62
C GLU A 89 -2.60 -10.52 -15.22
N THR A 90 -3.19 -9.55 -15.88
CA THR A 90 -2.50 -8.34 -16.33
C THR A 90 -3.33 -7.12 -15.97
N ASN A 91 -2.61 -6.08 -15.51
CA ASN A 91 -3.19 -4.81 -15.12
C ASN A 91 -2.46 -3.69 -15.87
N LEU A 92 -3.23 -2.81 -16.48
CA LEU A 92 -2.75 -1.56 -17.03
C LEU A 92 -3.20 -0.44 -16.09
N LEU A 93 -2.26 0.13 -15.34
CA LEU A 93 -2.49 1.19 -14.36
C LEU A 93 -1.97 2.50 -14.95
N MET A 94 -2.82 3.50 -15.11
CA MET A 94 -2.47 4.81 -15.63
C MET A 94 -2.75 5.86 -14.57
N TYR A 95 -1.79 6.73 -14.36
CA TYR A 95 -1.88 7.80 -13.39
C TYR A 95 -1.30 9.08 -13.98
N GLU A 96 -2.01 10.19 -13.85
CA GLU A 96 -1.55 11.49 -14.27
C GLU A 96 -1.72 12.49 -13.14
N ARG A 97 -0.63 13.14 -12.78
CA ARG A 97 -0.61 14.27 -11.86
C ARG A 97 -0.31 15.54 -12.63
N GLN A 98 -1.23 16.49 -12.58
CA GLN A 98 -0.96 17.84 -13.07
C GLN A 98 -0.07 18.55 -12.06
N HIS A 99 1.09 18.97 -12.55
CA HIS A 99 2.05 19.74 -11.78
C HIS A 99 2.25 21.08 -12.47
N ASN A 100 1.91 22.16 -11.79
CA ASN A 100 2.01 23.50 -12.35
C ASN A 100 2.28 24.50 -11.21
N MET A 101 3.34 24.23 -10.42
CA MET A 101 3.57 24.99 -9.20
C MET A 101 4.27 26.33 -9.40
N PHE A 102 5.18 26.44 -10.39
CA PHE A 102 6.10 27.58 -10.47
C PHE A 102 5.94 28.49 -11.68
N ASN A 103 5.08 28.17 -12.64
CA ASN A 103 4.91 28.97 -13.83
C ASN A 103 3.51 28.89 -14.41
N GLU A 104 2.71 29.94 -14.21
CA GLU A 104 1.42 30.07 -14.88
C GLU A 104 1.52 30.09 -16.41
N SER A 105 2.72 30.37 -16.95
CA SER A 105 2.99 30.45 -18.39
C SER A 105 3.42 29.13 -19.04
N GLU A 106 3.83 28.13 -18.27
CA GLU A 106 4.17 26.81 -18.80
C GLU A 106 2.96 25.88 -18.66
N ALA A 107 2.09 25.95 -19.65
CA ALA A 107 1.03 24.98 -19.79
C ALA A 107 1.63 23.58 -19.97
N ASN A 108 1.37 22.66 -19.02
CA ASN A 108 1.68 21.24 -19.09
C ASN A 108 3.01 20.77 -18.47
N THR A 109 3.17 20.95 -17.18
CA THR A 109 4.22 20.25 -16.43
C THR A 109 3.72 18.91 -15.84
N GLY A 110 2.62 18.36 -16.35
CA GLY A 110 2.03 17.11 -15.87
C GLY A 110 2.95 15.91 -16.10
N ILE A 111 3.00 15.05 -15.10
CA ILE A 111 3.72 13.77 -15.15
C ILE A 111 2.72 12.64 -15.22
N LYS A 112 2.98 11.70 -16.13
CA LYS A 112 2.18 10.49 -16.31
C LYS A 112 3.01 9.27 -15.94
N GLU A 113 2.41 8.40 -15.16
CA GLU A 113 2.93 7.07 -14.84
C GLU A 113 2.00 6.02 -15.44
N THR A 114 2.58 5.07 -16.14
CA THR A 114 1.88 3.90 -16.65
C THR A 114 2.59 2.66 -16.14
N ILE A 115 1.87 1.80 -15.45
CA ILE A 115 2.39 0.53 -14.95
C ILE A 115 1.67 -0.59 -15.68
N ILE A 116 2.44 -1.44 -16.35
CA ILE A 116 1.95 -2.71 -16.86
C ILE A 116 2.39 -3.77 -15.87
N ARG A 117 1.44 -4.28 -15.09
CA ARG A 117 1.66 -5.34 -14.11
C ARG A 117 1.15 -6.66 -14.67
N THR A 118 2.00 -7.65 -14.72
CA THR A 118 1.62 -9.02 -15.10
C THR A 118 1.99 -9.94 -13.94
N LYS A 119 1.02 -10.73 -13.48
CA LYS A 119 1.22 -11.75 -12.46
C LYS A 119 0.81 -13.11 -13.00
N GLY A 120 1.43 -14.13 -12.49
CA GLY A 120 1.04 -15.51 -12.75
C GLY A 120 1.64 -16.42 -11.71
N ASP A 121 0.96 -17.52 -11.46
CA ASP A 121 1.43 -18.58 -10.62
C ASP A 121 1.04 -19.95 -11.19
N VAL A 122 1.84 -20.93 -10.82
CA VAL A 122 1.58 -22.34 -11.10
C VAL A 122 1.77 -23.11 -9.82
N THR A 123 0.72 -23.82 -9.42
CA THR A 123 0.68 -24.65 -8.20
C THR A 123 0.53 -26.10 -8.57
N GLY A 124 1.42 -26.94 -8.05
CA GLY A 124 1.36 -28.39 -8.17
C GLY A 124 1.04 -29.03 -6.82
N ALA A 125 0.01 -29.87 -6.75
CA ALA A 125 -0.30 -30.68 -5.59
C ALA A 125 0.71 -31.84 -5.47
N ILE A 126 1.28 -32.06 -4.27
CA ILE A 126 2.17 -33.20 -3.96
C ILE A 126 1.43 -34.30 -3.23
N GLY A 127 0.25 -34.01 -2.75
CA GLY A 127 -0.67 -34.88 -1.99
C GLY A 127 -1.88 -34.07 -1.59
N ASP A 128 -2.74 -34.66 -0.77
CA ASP A 128 -4.01 -34.03 -0.37
C ASP A 128 -3.84 -32.78 0.50
N GLN A 129 -2.67 -32.59 1.09
CA GLN A 129 -2.42 -31.54 2.10
C GLN A 129 -1.18 -30.72 1.81
N GLN A 130 -0.51 -30.95 0.67
CA GLN A 130 0.76 -30.32 0.35
C GLN A 130 0.78 -29.81 -1.09
N SER A 131 1.35 -28.62 -1.28
CA SER A 131 1.56 -28.04 -2.60
C SER A 131 2.90 -27.31 -2.72
N ILE A 132 3.36 -27.17 -3.95
CA ILE A 132 4.46 -26.27 -4.32
C ILE A 132 3.92 -25.30 -5.35
N THR A 133 4.19 -24.02 -5.13
CA THR A 133 3.81 -22.93 -6.04
C THR A 133 5.04 -22.15 -6.47
N ILE A 134 5.05 -21.75 -7.72
CA ILE A 134 5.97 -20.73 -8.23
C ILE A 134 5.13 -19.57 -8.73
N ALA A 135 5.22 -18.44 -8.03
CA ALA A 135 4.56 -17.21 -8.43
C ALA A 135 5.57 -16.21 -9.02
N LEU A 136 5.09 -15.41 -9.96
CA LEU A 136 5.88 -14.39 -10.65
C LEU A 136 5.04 -13.12 -10.79
N GLU A 137 5.64 -11.98 -10.48
CA GLU A 137 5.04 -10.65 -10.75
C GLU A 137 6.06 -9.78 -11.46
N MET A 138 5.68 -9.19 -12.60
CA MET A 138 6.48 -8.24 -13.35
C MET A 138 5.74 -6.91 -13.42
N ASN A 139 6.44 -5.82 -13.08
CA ASN A 139 5.93 -4.47 -13.23
C ASN A 139 6.85 -3.69 -14.17
N ASN A 140 6.30 -3.18 -15.26
CA ASN A 140 6.97 -2.23 -16.14
C ASN A 140 6.42 -0.83 -15.83
N LEU A 141 7.26 0.05 -15.29
CA LEU A 141 6.91 1.43 -14.95
C LEU A 141 7.44 2.35 -16.04
N LEU A 142 6.53 3.04 -16.70
CA LEU A 142 6.79 3.93 -17.82
C LEU A 142 6.37 5.35 -17.45
N TYR A 143 7.27 6.30 -17.62
CA TYR A 143 7.03 7.70 -17.30
C TYR A 143 7.03 8.56 -18.55
N SER A 144 6.15 9.54 -18.60
CA SER A 144 6.06 10.51 -19.69
C SER A 144 5.59 11.88 -19.17
N GLY A 145 5.72 12.90 -20.02
CA GLY A 145 5.45 14.29 -19.66
C GLY A 145 6.72 14.97 -19.17
N TYR A 146 6.62 15.74 -18.10
CA TYR A 146 7.74 16.51 -17.57
C TYR A 146 8.67 15.67 -16.69
N THR A 147 9.43 14.80 -17.31
CA THR A 147 10.28 13.81 -16.63
C THR A 147 11.76 14.20 -16.53
N LYS A 148 12.14 15.33 -17.15
CA LYS A 148 13.54 15.77 -17.26
C LYS A 148 13.69 17.27 -17.01
N ASN A 149 14.83 17.66 -16.46
CA ASN A 149 15.23 19.06 -16.44
C ASN A 149 15.61 19.51 -17.86
N VAL A 150 14.90 20.51 -18.38
CA VAL A 150 15.14 21.04 -19.73
C VAL A 150 16.53 21.70 -19.85
N SER A 151 17.04 22.28 -18.77
CA SER A 151 18.31 23.02 -18.77
C SER A 151 19.52 22.14 -18.54
N THR A 152 19.44 21.12 -17.67
CA THR A 152 20.57 20.23 -17.33
C THR A 152 20.49 18.88 -18.05
N GLY A 153 19.32 18.48 -18.54
CA GLY A 153 19.08 17.18 -19.13
C GLY A 153 18.94 16.04 -18.11
N ASP A 154 18.98 16.36 -16.83
CA ASP A 154 18.84 15.34 -15.76
C ASP A 154 17.45 14.73 -15.78
N GLU A 155 17.41 13.40 -15.70
CA GLU A 155 16.14 12.64 -15.63
C GLU A 155 15.71 12.45 -14.18
N TYR A 156 14.51 12.93 -13.84
CA TYR A 156 13.89 12.74 -12.52
C TYR A 156 13.12 11.44 -12.43
N PHE A 157 12.49 11.03 -13.55
CA PHE A 157 11.73 9.79 -13.65
C PHE A 157 12.29 8.96 -14.81
N LYS A 158 12.85 7.81 -14.49
CA LYS A 158 13.33 6.82 -15.45
C LYS A 158 12.39 5.65 -15.53
N ASN A 159 12.16 5.16 -16.75
CA ASN A 159 11.48 3.90 -16.95
C ASN A 159 12.30 2.76 -16.33
N TYR A 160 11.62 1.83 -15.66
CA TYR A 160 12.27 0.67 -15.07
C TYR A 160 11.32 -0.52 -14.99
N THR A 161 11.88 -1.70 -14.78
CA THR A 161 11.13 -2.95 -14.63
C THR A 161 11.49 -3.60 -13.31
N THR A 162 10.49 -4.10 -12.59
CA THR A 162 10.71 -4.98 -11.45
C THR A 162 10.17 -6.36 -11.75
N LEU A 163 10.85 -7.37 -11.24
CA LEU A 163 10.45 -8.77 -11.33
C LEU A 163 10.55 -9.39 -9.94
N LEU A 164 9.44 -9.90 -9.44
CA LEU A 164 9.37 -10.72 -8.24
C LEU A 164 9.20 -12.19 -8.65
N LEU A 165 10.05 -13.04 -8.11
CA LEU A 165 9.88 -14.49 -8.14
C LEU A 165 9.65 -14.97 -6.70
N ASN A 166 8.56 -15.68 -6.48
CA ASN A 166 8.17 -16.20 -5.17
C ASN A 166 7.86 -17.70 -5.26
N PRO A 167 8.86 -18.58 -5.08
CA PRO A 167 8.65 -19.99 -4.86
C PRO A 167 8.27 -20.26 -3.42
N TYR A 168 7.24 -21.08 -3.19
CA TYR A 168 6.84 -21.48 -1.86
C TYR A 168 6.24 -22.88 -1.80
N TYR A 169 6.32 -23.46 -0.61
CA TYR A 169 5.71 -24.72 -0.22
C TYR A 169 4.61 -24.49 0.79
N GLU A 170 3.51 -25.18 0.68
CA GLU A 170 2.40 -25.17 1.62
C GLU A 170 2.10 -26.56 2.17
N LEU A 171 1.78 -26.61 3.47
CA LEU A 171 1.21 -27.76 4.17
C LEU A 171 0.00 -27.26 4.95
N ASP A 172 -1.16 -27.84 4.72
CA ASP A 172 -2.40 -27.56 5.49
C ASP A 172 -3.00 -28.88 5.96
N ASN A 173 -2.83 -29.15 7.24
CA ASN A 173 -3.43 -30.29 7.92
C ASN A 173 -4.09 -29.87 9.24
N ASP A 174 -4.65 -30.81 9.99
CA ASP A 174 -5.40 -30.53 11.21
C ASP A 174 -4.57 -29.81 12.29
N ASP A 175 -3.28 -30.11 12.40
CA ASP A 175 -2.38 -29.58 13.43
C ASP A 175 -1.54 -28.42 12.94
N TRP A 176 -1.14 -28.43 11.63
CA TRP A 176 -0.19 -27.50 11.08
C TRP A 176 -0.70 -26.81 9.82
N LYS A 177 -0.50 -25.49 9.76
CA LYS A 177 -0.59 -24.70 8.53
C LYS A 177 0.76 -24.02 8.31
N LEU A 178 1.45 -24.46 7.28
CA LEU A 178 2.78 -23.95 6.93
C LEU A 178 2.74 -23.35 5.53
N HIS A 179 3.35 -22.19 5.40
CA HIS A 179 3.72 -21.56 4.14
C HIS A 179 5.20 -21.20 4.24
N ILE A 180 6.05 -21.75 3.40
CA ILE A 180 7.49 -21.56 3.46
C ILE A 180 7.98 -21.16 2.07
N GLY A 181 8.33 -19.92 1.92
CA GLY A 181 8.78 -19.32 0.66
C GLY A 181 9.82 -18.22 0.85
N ALA A 182 10.19 -17.62 -0.26
CA ALA A 182 11.05 -16.46 -0.30
C ALA A 182 10.69 -15.56 -1.48
N ASN A 183 10.75 -14.25 -1.26
CA ASN A 183 10.62 -13.24 -2.29
C ASN A 183 11.99 -12.90 -2.85
N VAL A 184 12.18 -13.12 -4.15
CA VAL A 184 13.37 -12.73 -4.90
C VAL A 184 13.00 -11.56 -5.80
N ASP A 185 13.44 -10.36 -5.42
CA ASP A 185 13.14 -9.11 -6.11
C ASP A 185 14.30 -8.69 -7.01
N LEU A 186 14.02 -8.52 -8.29
CA LEU A 186 14.93 -7.97 -9.29
C LEU A 186 14.45 -6.62 -9.77
N SER A 187 15.38 -5.68 -10.00
CA SER A 187 15.08 -4.37 -10.59
C SER A 187 16.05 -4.03 -11.71
N PHE A 188 15.53 -3.52 -12.81
CA PHE A 188 16.26 -3.18 -14.01
C PHE A 188 16.02 -1.71 -14.36
N GLY A 189 17.07 -0.90 -14.29
CA GLY A 189 17.05 0.51 -14.66
C GLY A 189 16.92 1.52 -13.51
N PHE A 190 16.42 1.09 -12.36
CA PHE A 190 16.28 1.93 -11.16
C PHE A 190 16.32 1.09 -9.89
N ASP A 191 16.81 1.65 -8.77
CA ASP A 191 16.97 1.03 -7.45
C ASP A 191 17.99 -0.14 -7.44
N LYS A 192 18.09 -0.84 -6.33
CA LYS A 192 18.98 -1.99 -6.12
C LYS A 192 18.53 -3.17 -6.96
N SER A 193 19.43 -3.70 -7.78
CA SER A 193 19.12 -4.71 -8.79
C SER A 193 18.66 -6.06 -8.25
N PHE A 194 19.02 -6.41 -7.01
CA PHE A 194 18.68 -7.68 -6.38
C PHE A 194 18.40 -7.52 -4.90
N ARG A 195 17.33 -8.10 -4.43
CA ARG A 195 16.97 -8.24 -3.01
C ARG A 195 16.31 -9.61 -2.78
N ILE A 196 16.40 -10.10 -1.55
CA ILE A 196 15.71 -11.31 -1.11
C ILE A 196 15.13 -11.09 0.27
N SER A 197 13.92 -11.56 0.49
CA SER A 197 13.22 -11.50 1.78
C SER A 197 12.47 -12.79 2.06
N PRO A 198 12.19 -13.10 3.33
CA PRO A 198 11.40 -14.27 3.68
C PRO A 198 9.94 -14.10 3.27
N ASP A 199 9.27 -15.24 3.05
CA ASP A 199 7.83 -15.37 2.93
C ASP A 199 7.40 -16.64 3.66
N ILE A 200 7.32 -16.56 4.99
CA ILE A 200 7.13 -17.69 5.88
C ILE A 200 5.97 -17.41 6.82
N THR A 201 5.05 -18.35 6.92
CA THR A 201 4.03 -18.40 7.96
C THR A 201 3.91 -19.81 8.49
N ALA A 202 3.95 -19.97 9.81
CA ALA A 202 3.76 -21.24 10.48
C ALA A 202 2.70 -21.08 11.56
N GLN A 203 1.73 -21.98 11.59
CA GLN A 203 0.71 -22.04 12.63
C GLN A 203 0.64 -23.48 13.15
N TYR A 204 0.58 -23.60 14.46
CA TYR A 204 0.34 -24.87 15.13
C TYR A 204 -0.94 -24.79 15.93
N ILE A 205 -1.87 -25.68 15.61
CA ILE A 205 -3.20 -25.78 16.22
C ILE A 205 -3.14 -26.95 17.22
N PHE A 206 -3.05 -26.66 18.51
CA PHE A 206 -2.94 -27.71 19.54
C PHE A 206 -4.25 -28.02 20.28
N SER A 207 -5.29 -27.32 19.90
CA SER A 207 -6.69 -27.60 20.26
C SER A 207 -7.52 -26.76 19.27
N ASP A 208 -8.73 -27.14 18.98
CA ASP A 208 -9.66 -26.38 18.14
C ASP A 208 -9.81 -24.90 18.55
N SER A 209 -9.34 -24.57 19.75
CA SER A 209 -9.47 -23.27 20.37
C SER A 209 -8.16 -22.53 20.61
N TYR A 210 -6.99 -23.13 20.31
CA TYR A 210 -5.69 -22.55 20.64
C TYR A 210 -4.69 -22.70 19.49
N ILE A 211 -4.11 -21.59 19.07
CA ILE A 211 -3.18 -21.53 17.96
C ILE A 211 -1.95 -20.71 18.38
N VAL A 212 -0.76 -21.25 18.22
CA VAL A 212 0.49 -20.49 18.22
C VAL A 212 0.92 -20.25 16.77
N TYR A 213 1.38 -19.07 16.46
CA TYR A 213 1.86 -18.79 15.12
C TYR A 213 3.14 -17.95 15.11
N ALA A 214 3.90 -18.13 14.05
CA ALA A 214 5.04 -17.31 13.71
C ALA A 214 4.94 -16.89 12.24
N LYS A 215 5.34 -15.66 11.95
CA LYS A 215 5.34 -15.09 10.60
C LYS A 215 6.66 -14.36 10.38
N ALA A 216 7.24 -14.51 9.19
CA ALA A 216 8.37 -13.71 8.72
C ALA A 216 8.13 -13.42 7.24
N THR A 217 7.80 -12.19 6.91
CA THR A 217 7.53 -11.74 5.55
C THR A 217 8.40 -10.53 5.20
N GLY A 218 8.48 -10.23 3.94
CA GLY A 218 9.14 -9.04 3.43
C GLY A 218 8.85 -8.87 1.94
N GLY A 219 9.52 -7.93 1.30
CA GLY A 219 9.38 -7.69 -0.13
C GLY A 219 9.42 -6.23 -0.51
N LYS A 220 9.38 -5.99 -1.80
CA LYS A 220 9.37 -4.66 -2.39
C LYS A 220 7.96 -4.07 -2.39
N GLN A 221 7.87 -2.81 -2.04
CA GLN A 221 6.67 -1.99 -2.14
C GLN A 221 6.97 -0.84 -3.11
N LEU A 222 6.30 -0.85 -4.26
CA LEU A 222 6.47 0.19 -5.27
C LEU A 222 5.98 1.54 -4.72
N ASN A 223 6.83 2.57 -4.81
CA ASN A 223 6.45 3.94 -4.51
C ASN A 223 5.91 4.61 -5.78
N ASP A 224 4.83 4.04 -6.31
CA ASP A 224 4.07 4.58 -7.42
C ASP A 224 3.28 5.83 -7.01
N PHE A 225 2.75 6.56 -7.98
CA PHE A 225 2.04 7.82 -7.72
C PHE A 225 0.79 7.63 -6.87
N ARG A 226 0.15 6.47 -6.92
CA ARG A 226 -1.00 6.16 -6.04
C ARG A 226 -0.60 6.00 -4.60
N ARG A 227 0.51 5.30 -4.36
CA ARG A 227 1.03 5.14 -3.01
C ARG A 227 1.45 6.49 -2.45
N LEU A 228 2.12 7.32 -3.26
CA LEU A 228 2.50 8.67 -2.86
C LEU A 228 1.27 9.52 -2.52
N GLU A 229 0.22 9.49 -3.35
CA GLU A 229 -1.04 10.19 -3.07
C GLU A 229 -1.72 9.68 -1.77
N ASN A 230 -1.70 8.39 -1.54
CA ASN A 230 -2.32 7.80 -0.34
C ASN A 230 -1.56 8.17 0.95
N ILE A 231 -0.23 8.28 0.89
CA ILE A 231 0.58 8.68 2.04
C ILE A 231 0.43 10.16 2.33
N CYS A 232 0.52 10.99 1.30
CA CYS A 232 0.34 12.43 1.41
C CYS A 232 -0.17 13.01 0.08
N PRO A 233 -1.46 13.32 -0.06
CA PRO A 233 -2.00 13.92 -1.28
C PRO A 233 -1.42 15.32 -1.56
N TYR A 234 -0.93 15.99 -0.54
CA TYR A 234 -0.28 17.30 -0.62
C TYR A 234 1.24 17.21 -0.83
N GLY A 235 1.80 16.01 -0.89
CA GLY A 235 3.22 15.77 -1.11
C GLY A 235 3.64 16.18 -2.52
N GLU A 236 4.72 16.93 -2.58
CA GLU A 236 5.29 17.37 -3.85
C GLU A 236 6.03 16.23 -4.55
N LEU A 237 5.72 16.03 -5.82
CA LEU A 237 6.56 15.17 -6.64
C LEU A 237 7.85 15.91 -7.03
N PRO A 238 8.94 15.17 -7.26
CA PRO A 238 10.19 15.77 -7.74
C PRO A 238 9.97 16.62 -8.98
N GLU A 239 10.34 17.88 -8.90
CA GLU A 239 10.25 18.82 -10.02
C GLU A 239 11.61 19.26 -10.56
N ALA A 240 11.60 19.53 -11.85
CA ALA A 240 12.74 20.01 -12.58
C ALA A 240 13.25 21.40 -12.17
N ASN A 241 12.52 22.16 -11.38
CA ASN A 241 12.74 23.58 -11.21
C ASN A 241 12.92 24.06 -9.77
N THR A 242 13.02 23.20 -8.78
CA THR A 242 13.41 23.65 -7.45
C THR A 242 14.86 24.11 -7.48
N THR A 243 15.02 25.42 -7.55
CA THR A 243 16.31 26.07 -7.37
C THR A 243 16.99 25.54 -6.11
N ALA A 244 17.92 24.65 -6.31
CA ALA A 244 19.17 24.40 -5.62
C ALA A 244 19.32 24.54 -4.09
N THR A 245 18.30 24.78 -3.29
CA THR A 245 18.46 24.92 -1.83
C THR A 245 18.13 23.66 -1.04
N LEU A 246 17.47 22.67 -1.63
CA LEU A 246 17.03 21.45 -0.91
C LEU A 246 17.45 20.13 -1.60
N GLY A 247 18.48 20.15 -2.44
CA GLY A 247 18.95 18.92 -3.07
C GLY A 247 18.01 18.40 -4.17
N TYR A 248 18.58 17.70 -5.15
CA TYR A 248 17.86 17.10 -6.27
C TYR A 248 16.77 16.16 -5.74
N VAL A 249 15.53 16.48 -5.98
CA VAL A 249 14.42 15.59 -5.65
C VAL A 249 14.27 14.60 -6.79
N GLN A 250 14.91 13.45 -6.67
CA GLN A 250 14.67 12.31 -7.53
C GLN A 250 13.37 11.61 -7.12
N ARG A 251 12.78 10.83 -8.04
CA ARG A 251 11.74 9.90 -7.68
C ARG A 251 12.16 9.09 -6.43
N PRO A 252 11.29 8.91 -5.43
CA PRO A 252 11.59 8.06 -4.29
C PRO A 252 11.94 6.63 -4.74
N TYR A 253 12.98 6.05 -4.15
CA TYR A 253 13.27 4.62 -4.30
C TYR A 253 12.11 3.79 -3.77
N ASP A 254 11.93 2.60 -4.32
CA ASP A 254 10.94 1.69 -3.78
C ASP A 254 11.28 1.30 -2.35
N THR A 255 10.28 1.28 -1.48
CA THR A 255 10.44 0.82 -0.11
C THR A 255 10.68 -0.69 -0.11
N TYR A 256 11.59 -1.16 0.71
CA TYR A 256 11.89 -2.57 0.82
C TYR A 256 11.79 -3.04 2.27
N GLU A 257 10.81 -3.88 2.54
CA GLU A 257 10.70 -4.58 3.81
C GLU A 257 11.66 -5.76 3.80
N GLN A 258 12.78 -5.64 4.54
CA GLN A 258 13.76 -6.72 4.63
C GLN A 258 13.19 -7.91 5.40
N ILE A 259 12.49 -7.60 6.46
CA ILE A 259 11.79 -8.56 7.31
C ILE A 259 10.67 -7.85 8.08
N ASN A 260 9.55 -8.54 8.22
CA ASN A 260 8.50 -8.28 9.19
C ASN A 260 8.20 -9.60 9.89
N GLY A 261 8.89 -9.80 11.01
CA GLY A 261 8.79 -11.02 11.81
C GLY A 261 7.86 -10.82 12.99
N SER A 262 6.95 -11.76 13.23
CA SER A 262 6.08 -11.73 14.39
C SER A 262 5.81 -13.13 14.92
N ILE A 263 5.53 -13.20 16.23
CA ILE A 263 4.99 -14.38 16.90
C ILE A 263 3.72 -13.98 17.62
N GLY A 264 2.78 -14.92 17.74
CA GLY A 264 1.55 -14.63 18.43
C GLY A 264 0.81 -15.91 18.87
N PHE A 265 -0.22 -15.64 19.65
CA PHE A 265 -1.08 -16.66 20.24
C PHE A 265 -2.54 -16.25 20.08
N LYS A 266 -3.33 -17.13 19.49
CA LYS A 266 -4.78 -16.96 19.36
C LYS A 266 -5.48 -17.98 20.26
N ALA A 267 -6.55 -17.57 20.91
CA ALA A 267 -7.37 -18.46 21.73
C ALA A 267 -8.85 -18.10 21.65
N SER A 268 -9.69 -19.14 21.71
CA SER A 268 -11.14 -19.04 21.79
C SER A 268 -11.64 -19.86 23.00
N PRO A 269 -11.50 -19.34 24.25
CA PRO A 269 -11.81 -20.08 25.44
C PRO A 269 -13.30 -20.33 25.64
N TYR A 270 -14.17 -19.53 25.00
CA TYR A 270 -15.62 -19.67 25.04
C TYR A 270 -16.21 -19.46 23.64
N PRO A 271 -17.35 -20.10 23.32
CA PRO A 271 -18.03 -19.89 22.05
C PRO A 271 -18.28 -18.39 21.78
N GLY A 272 -17.84 -17.93 20.62
CA GLY A 272 -17.98 -16.55 20.18
C GLY A 272 -16.92 -15.57 20.70
N LEU A 273 -16.14 -15.94 21.74
CA LEU A 273 -15.05 -15.11 22.26
C LEU A 273 -13.71 -15.61 21.72
N TRP A 274 -12.95 -14.75 21.10
CA TRP A 274 -11.56 -15.04 20.77
C TRP A 274 -10.66 -13.84 21.04
N PHE A 275 -9.40 -14.11 21.28
CA PHE A 275 -8.38 -13.09 21.42
C PHE A 275 -7.09 -13.51 20.71
N ASN A 276 -6.30 -12.52 20.35
CA ASN A 276 -4.99 -12.67 19.73
C ASN A 276 -4.01 -11.71 20.41
N VAL A 277 -2.85 -12.21 20.82
CA VAL A 277 -1.76 -11.38 21.34
C VAL A 277 -0.54 -11.66 20.49
N PHE A 278 0.15 -10.61 20.05
CA PHE A 278 1.29 -10.74 19.16
C PHE A 278 2.36 -9.67 19.43
N GLY A 279 3.57 -10.00 19.06
CA GLY A 279 4.68 -9.05 19.03
C GLY A 279 5.58 -9.34 17.86
N GLY A 280 6.26 -8.32 17.38
CA GLY A 280 7.08 -8.47 16.19
C GLY A 280 8.09 -7.34 15.99
N TYR A 281 8.91 -7.55 14.98
CA TYR A 281 9.94 -6.63 14.52
C TYR A 281 9.89 -6.47 13.03
N GLN A 282 10.00 -5.23 12.55
CA GLN A 282 9.99 -4.85 11.15
C GLN A 282 11.22 -4.02 10.84
N ASN A 283 11.88 -4.30 9.71
CA ASN A 283 12.97 -3.49 9.17
C ASN A 283 12.65 -3.05 7.74
N LEU A 284 12.63 -1.75 7.53
CA LEU A 284 12.34 -1.11 6.25
C LEU A 284 13.57 -0.38 5.72
N LYS A 285 13.84 -0.53 4.42
CA LYS A 285 14.79 0.27 3.68
C LYS A 285 14.05 1.22 2.75
N ASN A 286 14.56 2.44 2.61
CA ASN A 286 13.90 3.49 1.86
C ASN A 286 12.43 3.66 2.30
N ASP A 287 12.19 3.58 3.60
CA ASP A 287 10.86 3.77 4.15
C ASP A 287 10.38 5.19 3.85
N LEU A 288 9.17 5.30 3.32
CA LEU A 288 8.65 6.55 2.82
C LEU A 288 7.97 7.33 3.94
N SER A 289 8.41 8.56 4.08
CA SER A 289 7.84 9.56 4.98
C SER A 289 7.61 10.86 4.21
N TYR A 290 7.03 11.86 4.85
CA TYR A 290 6.98 13.20 4.30
C TYR A 290 7.48 14.19 5.34
N LEU A 291 8.26 15.17 4.87
CA LEU A 291 8.69 16.27 5.70
C LEU A 291 7.52 17.22 5.90
N GLY A 292 7.23 17.46 7.15
CA GLY A 292 6.23 18.43 7.54
C GLY A 292 6.65 19.83 7.13
N PHE A 293 5.70 20.58 6.91
CA PHE A 293 5.59 21.98 6.76
C PHE A 293 6.45 22.77 7.77
N ASP A 294 7.29 23.67 7.29
CA ASP A 294 7.98 24.65 8.12
C ASP A 294 7.11 25.91 8.26
N PRO A 295 6.42 26.10 9.40
CA PRO A 295 5.56 27.26 9.60
C PRO A 295 6.32 28.59 9.66
N SER A 296 7.63 28.57 9.82
CA SER A 296 8.46 29.79 9.83
C SER A 296 8.78 30.32 8.43
N ASN A 297 8.45 29.58 7.38
CA ASN A 297 8.86 29.84 6.00
C ASN A 297 7.67 29.89 5.01
N ILE A 298 6.52 30.31 5.48
CA ILE A 298 5.25 30.38 4.73
C ILE A 298 5.39 31.16 3.42
N HIS A 299 6.19 32.22 3.41
CA HIS A 299 6.39 33.06 2.24
C HIS A 299 7.33 32.49 1.19
N SER A 300 8.08 31.44 1.52
CA SER A 300 9.01 30.77 0.58
C SER A 300 8.45 29.51 -0.08
N GLY A 301 7.16 29.21 0.11
CA GLY A 301 6.52 28.05 -0.51
C GLY A 301 7.01 26.72 0.10
N SER A 302 6.86 26.58 1.41
CA SER A 302 7.13 25.31 2.10
C SER A 302 6.13 24.27 1.70
N TYR A 303 6.52 23.35 0.84
CA TYR A 303 5.71 22.24 0.38
C TYR A 303 5.98 21.01 1.24
N LEU A 304 5.01 20.12 1.32
CA LEU A 304 5.23 18.79 1.86
C LEU A 304 6.05 18.00 0.85
N THR A 305 7.24 17.56 1.24
CA THR A 305 8.12 16.79 0.37
C THR A 305 8.25 15.36 0.89
N PHE A 306 8.33 14.41 -0.02
CA PHE A 306 8.61 13.03 0.36
C PHE A 306 10.08 12.87 0.77
N ALA A 307 10.29 12.14 1.85
CA ALA A 307 11.61 11.78 2.35
C ALA A 307 11.69 10.27 2.57
N GLN A 308 12.90 9.75 2.57
CA GLN A 308 13.13 8.32 2.78
C GLN A 308 14.24 8.09 3.78
N ASP A 309 14.03 7.10 4.65
CA ASP A 309 15.02 6.64 5.59
C ASP A 309 14.94 5.11 5.78
N ASN A 310 15.93 4.55 6.47
CA ASN A 310 15.86 3.18 6.93
C ASN A 310 15.30 3.16 8.35
N THR A 311 14.22 2.47 8.55
CA THR A 311 13.51 2.44 9.83
C THR A 311 13.40 1.03 10.37
N ASP A 312 13.43 0.93 11.70
CA ASP A 312 13.13 -0.26 12.45
C ASP A 312 11.86 -0.02 13.28
N ASN A 313 11.06 -1.05 13.47
CA ASN A 313 9.87 -0.99 14.27
C ASN A 313 9.75 -2.23 15.13
N LEU A 314 9.74 -2.05 16.45
CA LEU A 314 9.36 -3.09 17.41
C LEU A 314 7.90 -2.86 17.79
N TYR A 315 7.04 -3.84 17.60
CA TYR A 315 5.62 -3.67 17.89
C TYR A 315 5.06 -4.78 18.76
N LEU A 316 4.06 -4.42 19.56
CA LEU A 316 3.29 -5.32 20.40
C LEU A 316 1.81 -4.99 20.27
N GLY A 317 0.98 -6.01 20.11
CA GLY A 317 -0.46 -5.78 19.93
C GLY A 317 -1.31 -6.87 20.50
N GLY A 318 -2.59 -6.53 20.59
CA GLY A 318 -3.64 -7.47 20.99
C GLY A 318 -4.94 -7.15 20.28
N GLU A 319 -5.74 -8.19 20.10
CA GLU A 319 -7.07 -8.10 19.52
C GLU A 319 -8.01 -8.98 20.31
N ILE A 320 -9.21 -8.51 20.55
CA ILE A 320 -10.29 -9.25 21.16
C ILE A 320 -11.54 -9.12 20.30
N SER A 321 -12.26 -10.21 20.11
CA SER A 321 -13.52 -10.22 19.40
C SER A 321 -14.53 -11.08 20.13
N TYR A 322 -15.76 -10.63 20.10
CA TYR A 322 -16.89 -11.35 20.65
C TYR A 322 -18.07 -11.34 19.68
N ASP A 323 -18.51 -12.51 19.27
CA ASP A 323 -19.67 -12.71 18.43
C ASP A 323 -20.79 -13.39 19.22
N TYR A 324 -21.88 -12.68 19.44
CA TYR A 324 -23.09 -13.22 20.06
C TYR A 324 -24.08 -13.61 18.98
N LYS A 325 -24.10 -14.88 18.63
CA LYS A 325 -24.91 -15.43 17.54
C LYS A 325 -24.68 -14.59 16.27
N ASP A 326 -25.70 -14.47 15.43
CA ASP A 326 -25.64 -13.60 14.24
C ASP A 326 -26.13 -12.17 14.52
N ILE A 327 -26.33 -11.81 15.80
CA ILE A 327 -26.99 -10.56 16.20
C ILE A 327 -25.98 -9.45 16.48
N LEU A 328 -24.90 -9.76 17.18
CA LEU A 328 -23.92 -8.79 17.66
C LEU A 328 -22.50 -9.31 17.49
N GLY A 329 -21.66 -8.56 16.80
CA GLY A 329 -20.23 -8.73 16.76
C GLY A 329 -19.52 -7.47 17.28
N ILE A 330 -18.56 -7.66 18.17
CA ILE A 330 -17.73 -6.57 18.70
C ILE A 330 -16.27 -6.99 18.53
N SER A 331 -15.43 -6.11 18.01
CA SER A 331 -13.98 -6.32 17.98
C SER A 331 -13.23 -5.05 18.36
N ALA A 332 -12.12 -5.24 19.06
CA ALA A 332 -11.20 -4.19 19.41
C ALA A 332 -9.76 -4.68 19.16
N LYS A 333 -8.94 -3.86 18.54
CA LYS A 333 -7.52 -4.13 18.31
C LYS A 333 -6.71 -2.93 18.76
N TYR A 334 -5.58 -3.21 19.39
CA TYR A 334 -4.60 -2.20 19.77
C TYR A 334 -3.22 -2.69 19.39
N THR A 335 -2.39 -1.78 18.81
CA THR A 335 -0.98 -2.04 18.50
C THR A 335 -0.15 -0.86 18.96
N TYR A 336 0.88 -1.13 19.72
CA TYR A 336 1.91 -0.16 20.10
C TYR A 336 3.13 -0.36 19.21
N HIS A 337 3.74 0.73 18.74
CA HIS A 337 4.92 0.76 17.87
C HIS A 337 6.03 1.55 18.54
N ASN A 338 7.24 1.00 18.46
CA ASN A 338 8.46 1.68 18.84
C ASN A 338 9.35 1.78 17.59
N TRP A 339 9.26 2.93 16.95
CA TRP A 339 10.00 3.24 15.74
C TRP A 339 11.38 3.78 16.05
N ASP A 340 12.37 3.37 15.26
CA ASP A 340 13.76 3.88 15.27
C ASP A 340 14.17 4.26 13.84
N SER A 341 14.77 5.44 13.67
CA SER A 341 15.28 5.95 12.39
C SER A 341 16.80 5.87 12.39
N LYS A 342 17.37 5.48 11.26
CA LYS A 342 18.84 5.36 11.16
C LYS A 342 19.54 6.69 10.92
N THR A 343 18.81 7.70 10.45
CA THR A 343 19.40 8.99 10.04
C THR A 343 18.79 10.14 10.83
N GLU A 344 17.49 10.33 10.81
CA GLU A 344 16.83 11.54 11.30
C GLU A 344 15.51 11.23 12.04
N GLU A 345 15.51 11.41 13.36
CA GLU A 345 14.34 11.12 14.21
C GLU A 345 13.08 11.91 13.81
N TYR A 346 13.21 13.12 13.25
CA TYR A 346 12.03 13.90 12.85
C TYR A 346 11.22 13.25 11.72
N LEU A 347 11.80 12.36 10.92
CA LEU A 347 11.08 11.59 9.91
C LEU A 347 10.08 10.60 10.51
N LEU A 348 10.24 10.28 11.80
CA LEU A 348 9.31 9.43 12.54
C LEU A 348 8.05 10.16 13.01
N ALA A 349 8.01 11.49 12.93
CA ALA A 349 6.88 12.29 13.44
C ALA A 349 5.53 11.93 12.79
N VAL A 350 5.54 11.37 11.59
CA VAL A 350 4.34 10.92 10.88
C VAL A 350 4.00 9.45 11.09
N LYS A 351 4.85 8.71 11.81
CA LYS A 351 4.61 7.30 12.12
C LYS A 351 3.73 7.18 13.36
N PRO A 352 2.69 6.35 13.36
CA PRO A 352 1.86 6.15 14.54
C PRO A 352 2.66 5.43 15.63
N VAL A 353 2.61 5.96 16.84
CA VAL A 353 3.15 5.30 18.04
C VAL A 353 2.16 4.25 18.56
N SER A 354 0.88 4.49 18.35
CA SER A 354 -0.18 3.56 18.71
C SER A 354 -1.33 3.62 17.72
N GLU A 355 -1.88 2.47 17.42
CA GLU A 355 -3.05 2.30 16.58
C GLU A 355 -4.12 1.58 17.36
N MET A 356 -5.35 2.04 17.28
CA MET A 356 -6.50 1.41 17.90
C MET A 356 -7.67 1.38 16.92
N SER A 357 -8.26 0.22 16.73
CA SER A 357 -9.51 0.09 16.00
C SER A 357 -10.58 -0.57 16.87
N PHE A 358 -11.81 -0.12 16.70
CA PHE A 358 -12.98 -0.65 17.38
C PHE A 358 -14.12 -0.80 16.38
N ASN A 359 -14.71 -2.00 16.30
CA ASN A 359 -15.80 -2.28 15.38
C ASN A 359 -16.97 -2.93 16.11
N VAL A 360 -18.16 -2.50 15.78
CA VAL A 360 -19.43 -3.09 16.24
C VAL A 360 -20.31 -3.38 15.03
N ARG A 361 -20.75 -4.62 14.94
CA ARG A 361 -21.71 -5.11 13.94
C ARG A 361 -22.97 -5.56 14.63
N ILE A 362 -24.11 -5.04 14.23
CA ILE A 362 -25.41 -5.37 14.82
C ILE A 362 -26.38 -5.77 13.71
N HIS A 363 -26.93 -6.97 13.80
CA HIS A 363 -27.97 -7.51 12.92
C HIS A 363 -29.25 -7.76 13.71
N PRO A 364 -30.02 -6.71 14.03
CA PRO A 364 -31.20 -6.88 14.90
C PRO A 364 -32.34 -7.65 14.21
N ILE A 365 -32.38 -7.58 12.89
CA ILE A 365 -33.30 -8.35 12.03
C ILE A 365 -32.56 -8.65 10.71
N SER A 366 -33.01 -9.68 9.98
CA SER A 366 -32.37 -10.12 8.73
C SER A 366 -32.27 -9.05 7.63
N ALA A 367 -33.08 -8.02 7.67
CA ALA A 367 -33.12 -6.93 6.70
C ALA A 367 -32.28 -5.70 7.11
N LEU A 368 -31.71 -5.67 8.32
CA LEU A 368 -30.97 -4.51 8.84
C LEU A 368 -29.59 -4.91 9.36
N ASN A 369 -28.56 -4.30 8.78
CA ASN A 369 -27.19 -4.42 9.21
C ASN A 369 -26.63 -3.04 9.56
N ILE A 370 -26.13 -2.89 10.80
CA ILE A 370 -25.54 -1.67 11.30
C ILE A 370 -24.08 -1.98 11.62
N ASN A 371 -23.16 -1.27 10.96
CA ASN A 371 -21.74 -1.35 11.24
C ASN A 371 -21.23 0.01 11.73
N LEU A 372 -20.58 0.02 12.88
CA LEU A 372 -19.93 1.18 13.46
C LEU A 372 -18.45 0.87 13.61
N GLY A 373 -17.59 1.69 13.07
CA GLY A 373 -16.14 1.57 13.16
C GLY A 373 -15.51 2.86 13.66
N TYR A 374 -14.41 2.71 14.38
CA TYR A 374 -13.52 3.79 14.80
C TYR A 374 -12.08 3.29 14.68
N ASP A 375 -11.23 4.10 14.01
CA ASP A 375 -9.79 3.88 13.82
C ASP A 375 -8.98 5.08 14.30
#